data_2158ad732aae191ad7784a3badc5c8ff
#
_entry.id   2158ad732aae191ad7784a3badc5c8ff
#
_cell.length_a   1.000
_cell.length_b   1.000
_cell.length_c   1.000
_cell.angle_alpha   90.00
_cell.angle_beta   90.00
_cell.angle_gamma   90.00
#
_symmetry.space_group_name_H-M   'P 1'
#
loop_
_entity.id
_entity.type
_entity.pdbx_description
1 polymer ?
#
loop_
_entity_poly.entity_id
_entity_poly.type
_entity_poly.pdbx_seq_one_letter_code
_entity_poly.pdbx_strand_id
1 'polypeptide(L)'
;NVNGDFVDSNDLSYVYDPNSSATPDYIREGINSILNNPDAEKSVKDYIRKSFGKVAERNGGVNGFYGTLDLRLAKKFKTYKKQNLEVSVDIFNVANMLNKDWGAGHNLGTQKIYSIKGFDKDAKQYTYNVNANTGVSSLNGTPFQVQIGLRYGF
;
A
#
# COMPACT_ATOMS: atom_id res chain seq x y z
N ASN A 1 -20.84 8.54 -4.60
CA ASN A 1 -21.54 8.73 -5.86
C ASN A 1 -21.88 10.22 -6.00
N VAL A 2 -20.98 11.00 -6.59
CA VAL A 2 -21.12 12.45 -6.77
C VAL A 2 -21.82 12.77 -8.10
N ASN A 3 -21.60 11.93 -9.11
CA ASN A 3 -22.13 12.12 -10.46
C ASN A 3 -23.52 11.48 -10.67
N GLY A 4 -24.07 10.74 -9.71
CA GLY A 4 -25.40 10.14 -9.76
C GLY A 4 -25.53 8.89 -10.63
N ASP A 5 -24.41 8.25 -10.99
CA ASP A 5 -24.40 7.04 -11.83
C ASP A 5 -24.68 5.74 -11.07
N PHE A 6 -24.90 5.82 -9.76
CA PHE A 6 -25.14 4.71 -8.84
C PHE A 6 -23.98 3.70 -8.72
N VAL A 7 -22.78 4.08 -9.17
CA VAL A 7 -21.57 3.30 -8.98
C VAL A 7 -20.73 3.89 -7.85
N ASP A 8 -20.44 3.09 -6.84
CA ASP A 8 -19.62 3.50 -5.71
C ASP A 8 -18.14 3.47 -6.08
N SER A 9 -17.39 4.44 -5.53
CA SER A 9 -15.94 4.50 -5.60
C SER A 9 -15.32 4.73 -7.00
N ASN A 10 -16.08 5.22 -7.96
CA ASN A 10 -15.59 5.63 -9.27
C ASN A 10 -15.40 7.15 -9.41
N ASP A 11 -15.93 7.92 -8.46
CA ASP A 11 -15.80 9.38 -8.44
C ASP A 11 -14.43 9.84 -7.94
N LEU A 12 -13.92 10.88 -8.57
CA LEU A 12 -12.69 11.52 -8.14
C LEU A 12 -12.99 12.62 -7.11
N SER A 13 -12.23 12.64 -6.03
CA SER A 13 -12.41 13.61 -4.96
C SER A 13 -11.80 14.97 -5.32
N TYR A 14 -12.50 16.05 -4.99
CA TYR A 14 -11.89 17.37 -4.92
C TYR A 14 -11.00 17.46 -3.68
N VAL A 15 -9.75 17.84 -3.84
CA VAL A 15 -8.79 17.97 -2.74
C VAL A 15 -8.72 19.42 -2.30
N TYR A 16 -9.29 19.71 -1.15
CA TYR A 16 -9.27 21.06 -0.58
C TYR A 16 -7.84 21.51 -0.26
N ASP A 17 -7.53 22.77 -0.53
CA ASP A 17 -6.27 23.38 -0.10
C ASP A 17 -6.39 23.82 1.37
N PRO A 18 -5.62 23.25 2.30
CA PRO A 18 -5.68 23.62 3.71
C PRO A 18 -5.25 25.09 3.98
N ASN A 19 -4.56 25.73 3.03
CA ASN A 19 -4.14 27.13 3.16
C ASN A 19 -5.21 28.12 2.65
N SER A 20 -6.25 27.65 1.99
CA SER A 20 -7.32 28.50 1.49
C SER A 20 -8.27 28.91 2.61
N SER A 21 -8.64 30.18 2.66
CA SER A 21 -9.68 30.70 3.57
C SER A 21 -11.06 30.12 3.31
N ALA A 22 -11.31 29.62 2.10
CA ALA A 22 -12.57 28.97 1.72
C ALA A 22 -12.67 27.51 2.22
N THR A 23 -11.59 26.93 2.71
CA THR A 23 -11.60 25.56 3.22
C THR A 23 -12.17 25.51 4.65
N PRO A 24 -13.22 24.73 4.91
CA PRO A 24 -13.78 24.56 6.25
C PRO A 24 -12.71 24.05 7.24
N ASP A 25 -12.74 24.54 8.47
CA ASP A 25 -11.71 24.25 9.49
C ASP A 25 -11.56 22.75 9.74
N TYR A 26 -12.64 22.00 9.83
CA TYR A 26 -12.59 20.55 10.04
C TYR A 26 -11.95 19.79 8.87
N ILE A 27 -12.08 20.28 7.64
CA ILE A 27 -11.39 19.72 6.45
C ILE A 27 -9.89 20.07 6.52
N ARG A 28 -9.57 21.32 6.86
CA ARG A 28 -8.20 21.80 7.02
C ARG A 28 -7.44 20.96 8.05
N GLU A 29 -8.03 20.79 9.24
CA GLU A 29 -7.45 19.97 10.30
C GLU A 29 -7.25 18.52 9.87
N GLY A 30 -8.25 17.94 9.20
CA GLY A 30 -8.18 16.57 8.71
C GLY A 30 -7.09 16.36 7.65
N ILE A 31 -6.96 17.26 6.67
CA ILE A 31 -5.89 17.18 5.66
C ILE A 31 -4.52 17.35 6.31
N ASN A 32 -4.37 18.31 7.22
CA ASN A 32 -3.12 18.49 7.95
C ASN A 32 -2.78 17.25 8.81
N SER A 33 -3.77 16.59 9.37
CA SER A 33 -3.57 15.32 10.08
C SER A 33 -2.95 14.25 9.18
N ILE A 34 -3.44 14.09 7.95
CA ILE A 34 -2.86 13.15 6.96
C ILE A 34 -1.42 13.55 6.62
N LEU A 35 -1.19 14.83 6.34
CA LEU A 35 0.13 15.32 5.91
C LEU A 35 1.20 15.20 7.00
N ASN A 36 0.80 15.29 8.26
CA ASN A 36 1.67 15.18 9.44
C ASN A 36 1.75 13.76 10.00
N ASN A 37 0.94 12.82 9.49
CA ASN A 37 0.97 11.43 9.95
C ASN A 37 2.31 10.77 9.56
N PRO A 38 3.15 10.33 10.52
CA PRO A 38 4.43 9.71 10.21
C PRO A 38 4.30 8.39 9.43
N ASP A 39 3.20 7.68 9.64
CA ASP A 39 2.94 6.36 9.04
C ASP A 39 2.37 6.47 7.60
N ALA A 40 1.96 7.66 7.17
CA ALA A 40 1.48 7.86 5.81
C ALA A 40 2.64 7.99 4.83
N GLU A 41 2.52 7.27 3.71
CA GLU A 41 3.53 7.24 2.64
C GLU A 41 3.80 8.64 2.06
N LYS A 42 5.09 8.93 1.85
CA LYS A 42 5.51 10.21 1.27
C LYS A 42 4.86 10.46 -0.10
N SER A 43 4.77 9.43 -0.92
CA SER A 43 4.14 9.51 -2.26
C SER A 43 2.69 9.97 -2.20
N VAL A 44 1.92 9.52 -1.20
CA VAL A 44 0.53 9.94 -0.98
C VAL A 44 0.48 11.40 -0.53
N LYS A 45 1.32 11.80 0.42
CA LYS A 45 1.39 13.18 0.89
C LYS A 45 1.74 14.14 -0.25
N ASP A 46 2.70 13.78 -1.09
CA ASP A 46 3.11 14.58 -2.24
C ASP A 46 2.01 14.67 -3.30
N TYR A 47 1.29 13.56 -3.53
CA TYR A 47 0.12 13.54 -4.42
C TYR A 47 -1.02 14.43 -3.90
N ILE A 48 -1.33 14.38 -2.60
CA ILE A 48 -2.34 15.25 -1.99
C ILE A 48 -1.95 16.73 -2.16
N ARG A 49 -0.70 17.08 -1.87
CA ARG A 49 -0.21 18.47 -2.04
C ARG A 49 -0.30 18.94 -3.50
N LYS A 50 0.06 18.09 -4.47
CA LYS A 50 -0.04 18.39 -5.90
C LYS A 50 -1.49 18.60 -6.34
N SER A 51 -2.44 18.02 -5.62
CA SER A 51 -3.87 18.04 -5.94
C SER A 51 -4.66 19.14 -5.23
N PHE A 52 -4.02 20.00 -4.44
CA PHE A 52 -4.70 21.08 -3.72
C PHE A 52 -5.51 22.00 -4.67
N GLY A 53 -6.75 22.26 -4.28
CA GLY A 53 -7.66 23.15 -5.00
C GLY A 53 -8.20 22.59 -6.33
N LYS A 54 -8.04 21.29 -6.59
CA LYS A 54 -8.51 20.65 -7.81
C LYS A 54 -9.02 19.23 -7.58
N VAL A 55 -9.66 18.67 -8.57
CA VAL A 55 -10.06 17.27 -8.57
C VAL A 55 -8.82 16.39 -8.73
N ALA A 56 -8.73 15.35 -7.90
CA ALA A 56 -7.64 14.38 -7.95
C ALA A 56 -7.59 13.67 -9.32
N GLU A 57 -6.40 13.36 -9.80
CA GLU A 57 -6.20 12.59 -11.02
C GLU A 57 -6.41 11.10 -10.76
N ARG A 58 -7.06 10.40 -11.69
CA ARG A 58 -7.21 8.94 -11.61
C ARG A 58 -5.82 8.27 -11.68
N ASN A 59 -5.57 7.31 -10.80
CA ASN A 59 -4.30 6.57 -10.74
C ASN A 59 -3.06 7.47 -10.57
N GLY A 60 -3.21 8.64 -9.97
CA GLY A 60 -2.11 9.58 -9.76
C GLY A 60 -1.09 9.16 -8.69
N GLY A 61 -1.42 8.15 -7.88
CA GLY A 61 -0.52 7.54 -6.90
C GLY A 61 0.06 6.21 -7.39
N VAL A 62 1.32 5.95 -7.08
CA VAL A 62 2.01 4.70 -7.44
C VAL A 62 2.58 4.10 -6.16
N ASN A 63 2.40 2.79 -5.97
CA ASN A 63 3.07 2.06 -4.90
C ASN A 63 4.59 2.03 -5.13
N GLY A 64 5.36 2.02 -4.03
CA GLY A 64 6.81 1.90 -4.10
C GLY A 64 7.24 0.57 -4.76
N PHE A 65 8.40 0.60 -5.39
CA PHE A 65 9.03 -0.61 -5.92
C PHE A 65 9.51 -1.50 -4.77
N TYR A 66 9.33 -2.81 -4.92
CA TYR A 66 9.98 -3.80 -4.07
C TYR A 66 10.47 -4.99 -4.91
N GLY A 67 11.45 -5.72 -4.40
CA GLY A 67 11.97 -6.92 -5.05
C GLY A 67 12.22 -8.02 -4.03
N THR A 68 12.07 -9.25 -4.43
CA THR A 68 12.41 -10.45 -3.65
C THR A 68 13.65 -11.11 -4.22
N LEU A 69 14.43 -11.73 -3.38
CA LEU A 69 15.59 -12.53 -3.75
C LEU A 69 15.44 -13.93 -3.17
N ASP A 70 15.46 -14.93 -4.04
CA ASP A 70 15.40 -16.33 -3.66
C ASP A 70 16.76 -16.98 -3.89
N LEU A 71 17.16 -17.87 -2.99
CA LEU A 71 18.41 -18.62 -3.05
C LEU A 71 18.12 -20.10 -3.04
N ARG A 72 18.67 -20.83 -4.01
CA ARG A 72 18.67 -22.29 -4.00
C ARG A 72 20.08 -22.83 -3.99
N LEU A 73 20.36 -23.69 -3.03
CA LEU A 73 21.57 -24.49 -2.94
C LEU A 73 21.19 -25.96 -3.10
N ALA A 74 21.85 -26.65 -4.02
CA ALA A 74 21.62 -28.09 -4.22
C ALA A 74 22.93 -28.82 -4.43
N LYS A 75 23.04 -29.99 -3.83
CA LYS A 75 24.20 -30.87 -4.00
C LYS A 75 23.77 -32.30 -4.24
N LYS A 76 24.34 -32.91 -5.29
CA LYS A 76 24.16 -34.32 -5.61
C LYS A 76 25.31 -35.12 -5.07
N PHE A 77 24.98 -36.20 -4.40
CA PHE A 77 25.93 -37.21 -3.91
C PHE A 77 25.67 -38.51 -4.67
N LYS A 78 26.74 -39.08 -5.25
CA LYS A 78 26.67 -40.45 -5.77
C LYS A 78 26.65 -41.41 -4.59
N THR A 79 25.67 -42.29 -4.58
CA THR A 79 25.55 -43.32 -3.58
C THR A 79 25.95 -44.69 -4.17
N TYR A 80 25.30 -45.78 -3.86
CA TYR A 80 25.66 -47.10 -4.31
C TYR A 80 25.25 -47.33 -5.77
N LYS A 81 26.16 -47.87 -6.60
CA LYS A 81 25.96 -48.14 -8.05
C LYS A 81 25.60 -46.88 -8.85
N LYS A 82 24.40 -46.86 -9.48
CA LYS A 82 23.88 -45.75 -10.29
C LYS A 82 22.98 -44.81 -9.50
N GLN A 83 22.83 -45.04 -8.21
CA GLN A 83 21.95 -44.27 -7.36
C GLN A 83 22.56 -42.91 -7.01
N ASN A 84 21.72 -41.93 -6.81
CA ASN A 84 22.13 -40.60 -6.38
C ASN A 84 21.17 -40.00 -5.34
N LEU A 85 21.72 -39.21 -4.45
CA LEU A 85 20.96 -38.43 -3.46
C LEU A 85 21.20 -36.96 -3.74
N GLU A 86 20.16 -36.21 -3.97
CA GLU A 86 20.23 -34.76 -4.07
C GLU A 86 19.66 -34.17 -2.77
N VAL A 87 20.43 -33.29 -2.16
CA VAL A 87 20.00 -32.47 -1.04
C VAL A 87 19.89 -31.04 -1.54
N SER A 88 18.76 -30.40 -1.31
CA SER A 88 18.55 -28.99 -1.64
C SER A 88 18.08 -28.19 -0.44
N VAL A 89 18.48 -26.94 -0.40
CA VAL A 89 17.98 -25.92 0.52
C VAL A 89 17.53 -24.74 -0.34
N ASP A 90 16.25 -24.44 -0.27
CA ASP A 90 15.64 -23.30 -0.95
C ASP A 90 15.28 -22.26 0.12
N ILE A 91 15.75 -21.04 -0.04
CA ILE A 91 15.44 -19.91 0.83
C ILE A 91 14.71 -18.88 -0.01
N PHE A 92 13.43 -18.72 0.24
CA PHE A 92 12.59 -17.73 -0.42
C PHE A 92 12.64 -16.42 0.35
N ASN A 93 12.69 -15.32 -0.39
CA ASN A 93 12.72 -13.96 0.15
C ASN A 93 13.87 -13.74 1.17
N VAL A 94 15.10 -14.02 0.76
CA VAL A 94 16.31 -13.87 1.58
C VAL A 94 16.46 -12.45 2.14
N ALA A 95 16.02 -11.44 1.39
CA ALA A 95 16.07 -10.06 1.84
C ALA A 95 15.24 -9.86 3.14
N ASN A 96 14.06 -10.47 3.21
CA ASN A 96 13.22 -10.41 4.40
C ASN A 96 13.82 -11.15 5.61
N MET A 97 14.62 -12.21 5.38
CA MET A 97 15.35 -12.90 6.43
C MET A 97 16.39 -11.98 7.11
N LEU A 98 17.00 -11.08 6.34
CA LEU A 98 17.99 -10.13 6.83
C LEU A 98 17.36 -8.91 7.50
N ASN A 99 16.26 -8.42 6.95
CA ASN A 99 15.51 -7.30 7.49
C ASN A 99 14.02 -7.48 7.15
N LYS A 100 13.16 -7.46 8.16
CA LYS A 100 11.69 -7.66 8.04
C LYS A 100 11.01 -6.71 7.05
N ASP A 101 11.59 -5.54 6.80
CA ASP A 101 11.02 -4.51 5.92
C ASP A 101 11.50 -4.67 4.47
N TRP A 102 12.46 -5.55 4.22
CA TRP A 102 12.95 -5.86 2.88
C TRP A 102 12.15 -7.02 2.25
N GLY A 103 12.09 -7.02 0.94
CA GLY A 103 11.38 -8.07 0.20
C GLY A 103 9.85 -8.07 0.43
N ALA A 104 9.29 -6.96 0.92
CA ALA A 104 7.87 -6.76 1.09
C ALA A 104 7.43 -5.48 0.38
N GLY A 105 6.29 -5.55 -0.28
CA GLY A 105 5.64 -4.38 -0.86
C GLY A 105 4.86 -3.61 0.21
N HIS A 106 4.66 -2.34 -0.03
CA HIS A 106 3.78 -1.50 0.77
C HIS A 106 2.45 -1.35 0.06
N ASN A 107 1.39 -1.90 0.62
CA ASN A 107 0.04 -1.66 0.13
C ASN A 107 -0.56 -0.49 0.88
N LEU A 108 -0.99 0.50 0.11
CA LEU A 108 -1.80 1.58 0.64
C LEU A 108 -3.14 1.00 1.11
N GLY A 109 -3.44 1.21 2.38
CA GLY A 109 -4.72 0.81 2.96
C GLY A 109 -5.86 1.69 2.43
N THR A 110 -6.32 2.64 3.21
CA THR A 110 -7.36 3.58 2.77
C THR A 110 -6.82 4.62 1.81
N GLN A 111 -7.36 4.63 0.58
CA GLN A 111 -7.05 5.64 -0.44
C GLN A 111 -8.08 6.78 -0.46
N LYS A 112 -9.20 6.62 0.26
CA LYS A 112 -10.27 7.62 0.32
C LYS A 112 -9.90 8.71 1.31
N ILE A 113 -9.76 9.95 0.84
CA ILE A 113 -9.51 11.11 1.70
C ILE A 113 -10.75 11.43 2.53
N TYR A 114 -11.93 11.35 1.93
CA TYR A 114 -13.18 11.70 2.59
C TYR A 114 -14.14 10.53 2.68
N SER A 115 -14.97 10.57 3.70
CA SER A 115 -16.19 9.77 3.82
C SER A 115 -17.38 10.71 4.12
N ILE A 116 -18.55 10.39 3.58
CA ILE A 116 -19.75 11.19 3.82
C ILE A 116 -20.14 11.02 5.28
N LYS A 117 -20.29 12.13 6.01
CA LYS A 117 -20.78 12.18 7.38
C LYS A 117 -22.30 12.33 7.45
N GLY A 118 -22.86 13.13 6.55
CA GLY A 118 -24.28 13.43 6.51
C GLY A 118 -24.61 14.49 5.48
N PHE A 119 -25.86 14.96 5.50
CA PHE A 119 -26.34 16.03 4.64
C PHE A 119 -26.86 17.17 5.51
N ASP A 120 -26.30 18.35 5.35
CA ASP A 120 -26.77 19.59 5.95
C ASP A 120 -27.95 20.11 5.12
N LYS A 121 -29.15 20.08 5.72
CA LYS A 121 -30.39 20.51 5.05
C LYS A 121 -30.48 22.03 4.86
N ASP A 122 -29.87 22.78 5.76
CA ASP A 122 -29.90 24.26 5.73
C ASP A 122 -28.92 24.79 4.69
N ALA A 123 -27.71 24.26 4.68
CA ALA A 123 -26.69 24.58 3.67
C ALA A 123 -26.90 23.81 2.35
N LYS A 124 -27.81 22.82 2.30
CA LYS A 124 -28.08 21.94 1.15
C LYS A 124 -26.84 21.30 0.57
N GLN A 125 -25.93 20.84 1.44
CA GLN A 125 -24.66 20.23 1.05
C GLN A 125 -24.30 19.02 1.90
N TYR A 126 -23.49 18.12 1.36
CA TYR A 126 -22.93 17.03 2.12
C TYR A 126 -21.84 17.51 3.06
N THR A 127 -21.80 16.92 4.24
CA THR A 127 -20.72 17.05 5.22
C THR A 127 -19.84 15.81 5.15
N TYR A 128 -18.54 15.99 5.39
CA TYR A 128 -17.55 14.93 5.23
C TYR A 128 -16.72 14.74 6.50
N ASN A 129 -16.27 13.51 6.70
CA ASN A 129 -15.12 13.23 7.58
C ASN A 129 -13.88 13.08 6.73
N VAL A 130 -12.74 13.56 7.22
CA VAL A 130 -11.44 13.30 6.63
C VAL A 130 -10.85 12.05 7.28
N ASN A 131 -10.41 11.09 6.48
CA ASN A 131 -9.83 9.85 6.97
C ASN A 131 -8.35 10.07 7.33
N ALA A 132 -8.04 10.21 8.60
CA ALA A 132 -6.68 10.47 9.09
C ALA A 132 -5.67 9.36 8.71
N ASN A 133 -6.14 8.15 8.46
CA ASN A 133 -5.32 7.01 8.03
C ASN A 133 -5.16 6.90 6.52
N THR A 134 -5.55 7.93 5.76
CA THR A 134 -5.32 7.96 4.31
C THR A 134 -3.83 7.90 4.02
N GLY A 135 -3.45 6.95 3.16
CA GLY A 135 -2.06 6.76 2.77
C GLY A 135 -1.19 6.01 3.78
N VAL A 136 -1.74 5.58 4.92
CA VAL A 136 -1.04 4.64 5.79
C VAL A 136 -0.91 3.32 5.06
N SER A 137 0.32 2.85 4.92
CA SER A 137 0.62 1.59 4.25
C SER A 137 0.77 0.45 5.25
N SER A 138 0.49 -0.74 4.79
CA SER A 138 0.82 -1.98 5.48
C SER A 138 1.79 -2.80 4.65
N LEU A 139 2.71 -3.49 5.32
CA LEU A 139 3.58 -4.45 4.67
C LEU A 139 2.72 -5.58 4.06
N ASN A 140 2.91 -5.80 2.77
CA ASN A 140 2.30 -6.90 2.05
C ASN A 140 3.40 -7.68 1.34
N GLY A 141 3.63 -8.87 1.82
CA GLY A 141 4.63 -9.76 1.25
C GLY A 141 4.65 -11.08 2.01
N THR A 142 5.20 -12.08 1.37
CA THR A 142 5.43 -13.36 2.03
C THR A 142 6.71 -13.24 2.87
N PRO A 143 6.67 -13.56 4.16
CA PRO A 143 7.88 -13.63 4.96
C PRO A 143 8.85 -14.65 4.37
N PHE A 144 10.11 -14.58 4.76
CA PHE A 144 11.09 -15.57 4.31
C PHE A 144 10.65 -17.00 4.67
N GLN A 145 10.94 -17.92 3.78
CA GLN A 145 10.65 -19.34 3.99
C GLN A 145 11.90 -20.15 3.65
N VAL A 146 12.13 -21.23 4.40
CA VAL A 146 13.22 -22.17 4.15
C VAL A 146 12.60 -23.53 3.87
N GLN A 147 12.95 -24.11 2.73
CA GLN A 147 12.55 -25.46 2.35
C GLN A 147 13.78 -26.35 2.20
N ILE A 148 13.73 -27.52 2.80
CA ILE A 148 14.76 -28.55 2.62
C ILE A 148 14.17 -29.66 1.77
N GLY A 149 14.85 -29.97 0.67
CA GLY A 149 14.47 -31.04 -0.25
C GLY A 149 15.47 -32.19 -0.23
N LEU A 150 14.93 -33.42 -0.23
CA LEU A 150 15.69 -34.64 -0.43
C LEU A 150 15.12 -35.40 -1.63
N ARG A 151 15.96 -35.68 -2.61
CA ARG A 151 15.58 -36.42 -3.81
C ARG A 151 16.51 -37.63 -3.99
N TYR A 152 15.95 -38.79 -3.95
CA TYR A 152 16.68 -40.02 -4.19
C TYR A 152 16.33 -40.58 -5.58
N GLY A 153 17.34 -40.86 -6.37
CA GLY A 153 17.21 -41.46 -7.70
C GLY A 153 17.90 -42.82 -7.75
N PHE A 154 17.24 -43.79 -8.37
CA PHE A 154 17.73 -45.16 -8.53
C PHE A 154 17.68 -45.59 -10.01
#